data_57bafdf958a1d148a6d491fd00db9fe7
#
_entry.id   57bafdf958a1d148a6d491fd00db9fe7
#
_cell.length_a   1.000
_cell.length_b   1.000
_cell.length_c   1.000
_cell.angle_alpha   90.00
_cell.angle_beta   90.00
_cell.angle_gamma   90.00
#
_symmetry.space_group_name_H-M   'P 1'
#
loop_
_entity.id
_entity.type
_entity.pdbx_description
1 polymer ?
#
loop_
_entity_poly.entity_id
_entity_poly.type
_entity_poly.pdbx_seq_one_letter_code
_entity_poly.pdbx_strand_id
1 'polypeptide(L)'
;PVFETPVSCAAEALQKARFAKGMLAPKGLLYYATGKPSTPDWAAVIPKALKKTTRIMLDAPLPIIGVRGIRRLANAVEGLAAKKDPAQAKMFIGQVVRMQEEIGTGGGGFRFIYASFLQEAAELLARPSLNELAETLVDIGDEWREFALSASRMIRDREALATPKLADKLRLIADREQAFF
;
A
#
# COMPACT_ATOMS: atom_id res chain seq x y z
N PRO A 1 -5.88 15.39 11.78
CA PRO A 1 -4.65 16.08 11.42
C PRO A 1 -3.48 15.55 12.23
N VAL A 2 -2.30 15.48 11.60
CA VAL A 2 -1.07 14.97 12.26
C VAL A 2 -0.54 15.96 13.31
N PHE A 3 -0.94 17.22 13.18
CA PHE A 3 -0.52 18.30 14.08
C PHE A 3 -1.73 18.97 14.70
N GLU A 4 -1.71 19.17 16.01
CA GLU A 4 -2.77 19.88 16.75
C GLU A 4 -2.73 21.39 16.50
N THR A 5 -1.57 21.92 16.12
CA THR A 5 -1.37 23.34 15.80
C THR A 5 -0.79 23.51 14.40
N PRO A 6 -1.12 24.61 13.71
CA PRO A 6 -0.50 24.93 12.44
C PRO A 6 1.02 25.02 12.54
N VAL A 7 1.74 24.40 11.61
CA VAL A 7 3.20 24.53 11.50
C VAL A 7 3.55 25.41 10.31
N SER A 8 4.56 26.26 10.50
CA SER A 8 5.09 27.10 9.45
C SER A 8 6.31 26.47 8.81
N CYS A 9 6.45 26.62 7.50
CA CYS A 9 7.67 26.26 6.79
C CYS A 9 8.15 27.45 5.92
N ALA A 10 9.45 27.49 5.63
CA ALA A 10 10.01 28.51 4.76
C ALA A 10 9.45 28.39 3.33
N ALA A 11 9.12 29.52 2.71
CA ALA A 11 8.57 29.55 1.35
C ALA A 11 9.53 28.91 0.33
N GLU A 12 10.83 29.08 0.50
CA GLU A 12 11.87 28.49 -0.34
C GLU A 12 11.88 26.95 -0.25
N ALA A 13 11.63 26.39 0.95
CA ALA A 13 11.53 24.95 1.15
C ALA A 13 10.30 24.38 0.42
N LEU A 14 9.16 25.06 0.52
CA LEU A 14 7.95 24.69 -0.19
C LEU A 14 8.16 24.78 -1.72
N GLN A 15 8.80 25.84 -2.20
CA GLN A 15 9.11 26.01 -3.62
C GLN A 15 10.02 24.90 -4.13
N LYS A 16 11.10 24.55 -3.40
CA LYS A 16 11.98 23.43 -3.75
C LYS A 16 11.22 22.11 -3.83
N ALA A 17 10.33 21.82 -2.88
CA ALA A 17 9.52 20.61 -2.88
C ALA A 17 8.56 20.57 -4.07
N ARG A 18 7.85 21.68 -4.37
CA ARG A 18 6.90 21.76 -5.48
C ARG A 18 7.54 21.60 -6.85
N PHE A 19 8.76 22.13 -7.04
CA PHE A 19 9.50 22.09 -8.31
C PHE A 19 10.65 21.08 -8.30
N ALA A 20 10.63 20.11 -7.38
CA ALA A 20 11.58 19.02 -7.38
C ALA A 20 11.59 18.29 -8.73
N LYS A 21 12.75 17.77 -9.14
CA LYS A 21 12.92 17.00 -10.39
C LYS A 21 12.85 15.49 -10.07
N GLY A 22 12.26 14.72 -10.96
CA GLY A 22 12.17 13.28 -10.84
C GLY A 22 10.96 12.69 -11.55
N MET A 23 10.89 11.38 -11.64
CA MET A 23 9.82 10.67 -12.34
C MET A 23 8.43 10.93 -11.71
N LEU A 24 8.35 11.05 -10.38
CA LEU A 24 7.12 11.34 -9.63
C LEU A 24 7.06 12.77 -9.13
N ALA A 25 7.82 13.67 -9.75
CA ALA A 25 7.89 15.06 -9.32
C ALA A 25 6.54 15.77 -9.50
N PRO A 26 6.14 16.64 -8.54
CA PRO A 26 4.85 17.32 -8.56
C PRO A 26 4.72 18.40 -9.64
N LYS A 27 5.82 18.82 -10.28
CA LYS A 27 5.87 19.79 -11.39
C LYS A 27 5.15 21.11 -11.10
N GLY A 28 5.12 21.54 -9.85
CA GLY A 28 4.45 22.75 -9.41
C GLY A 28 2.91 22.70 -9.42
N LEU A 29 2.31 21.54 -9.65
CA LEU A 29 0.84 21.37 -9.65
C LEU A 29 0.23 21.79 -8.32
N LEU A 30 -0.89 22.49 -8.39
CA LEU A 30 -1.71 22.89 -7.26
C LEU A 30 -3.18 22.57 -7.58
N TYR A 31 -3.82 21.82 -6.71
CA TYR A 31 -5.25 21.53 -6.77
C TYR A 31 -5.95 22.24 -5.62
N TYR A 32 -7.04 22.92 -5.90
CA TYR A 32 -7.89 23.55 -4.88
C TYR A 32 -9.35 23.46 -5.28
N ALA A 33 -10.23 23.38 -4.27
CA ALA A 33 -11.66 23.37 -4.52
C ALA A 33 -12.16 24.79 -4.87
N THR A 34 -12.89 24.92 -5.98
CA THR A 34 -13.46 26.18 -6.44
C THR A 34 -14.94 26.36 -6.06
N GLY A 35 -15.54 25.37 -5.41
CA GLY A 35 -16.94 25.40 -4.99
C GLY A 35 -17.32 24.20 -4.12
N LYS A 36 -18.55 24.18 -3.63
CA LYS A 36 -19.09 22.97 -2.98
C LYS A 36 -19.26 21.86 -4.01
N PRO A 37 -18.74 20.65 -3.77
CA PRO A 37 -19.06 19.52 -4.63
C PRO A 37 -20.56 19.21 -4.55
N SER A 38 -21.17 18.79 -5.66
CA SER A 38 -22.49 18.17 -5.63
C SER A 38 -22.41 16.84 -4.89
N THR A 39 -23.50 16.45 -4.22
CA THR A 39 -23.59 15.10 -3.64
C THR A 39 -23.46 14.06 -4.75
N PRO A 40 -22.46 13.18 -4.70
CA PRO A 40 -22.28 12.16 -5.72
C PRO A 40 -23.43 11.16 -5.72
N ASP A 41 -23.76 10.61 -6.87
CA ASP A 41 -24.55 9.38 -6.95
C ASP A 41 -23.67 8.19 -6.54
N TRP A 42 -23.71 7.86 -5.26
CA TRP A 42 -22.88 6.78 -4.68
C TRP A 42 -23.19 5.42 -5.31
N ALA A 43 -24.45 5.17 -5.69
CA ALA A 43 -24.86 3.92 -6.35
C ALA A 43 -24.21 3.76 -7.72
N ALA A 44 -23.91 4.84 -8.41
CA ALA A 44 -23.21 4.81 -9.68
C ALA A 44 -21.68 4.85 -9.53
N VAL A 45 -21.16 5.56 -8.53
CA VAL A 45 -19.71 5.81 -8.37
C VAL A 45 -18.98 4.64 -7.73
N ILE A 46 -19.53 4.10 -6.63
CA ILE A 46 -18.86 3.04 -5.86
C ILE A 46 -18.60 1.77 -6.69
N PRO A 47 -19.58 1.22 -7.42
CA PRO A 47 -19.33 0.02 -8.25
C PRO A 47 -18.26 0.25 -9.33
N LYS A 48 -18.17 1.45 -9.88
CA LYS A 48 -17.13 1.80 -10.86
C LYS A 48 -15.74 1.85 -10.19
N ALA A 49 -15.66 2.38 -8.97
CA ALA A 49 -14.42 2.43 -8.20
C ALA A 49 -13.95 1.02 -7.83
N LEU A 50 -14.82 0.16 -7.32
CA LEU A 50 -14.54 -1.25 -7.01
C LEU A 50 -14.02 -1.98 -8.25
N LYS A 51 -14.75 -1.93 -9.37
CA LYS A 51 -14.35 -2.55 -10.64
C LYS A 51 -12.97 -2.05 -11.13
N LYS A 52 -12.71 -0.74 -10.99
CA LYS A 52 -11.41 -0.16 -11.38
C LYS A 52 -10.29 -0.68 -10.50
N THR A 53 -10.49 -0.76 -9.18
CA THR A 53 -9.49 -1.26 -8.24
C THR A 53 -9.19 -2.74 -8.51
N THR A 54 -10.22 -3.59 -8.64
CA THR A 54 -10.08 -5.01 -9.02
C THR A 54 -9.27 -5.17 -10.30
N ARG A 55 -9.60 -4.41 -11.34
CA ARG A 55 -8.85 -4.46 -12.60
C ARG A 55 -7.38 -4.03 -12.44
N ILE A 56 -7.10 -3.03 -11.62
CA ILE A 56 -5.72 -2.62 -11.35
C ILE A 56 -4.96 -3.72 -10.60
N MET A 57 -5.60 -4.36 -9.64
CA MET A 57 -4.97 -5.41 -8.84
C MET A 57 -4.71 -6.69 -9.63
N LEU A 58 -5.62 -7.09 -10.52
CA LEU A 58 -5.52 -8.36 -11.27
C LEU A 58 -4.91 -8.20 -12.67
N ASP A 59 -5.28 -7.15 -13.41
CA ASP A 59 -5.05 -7.03 -14.85
C ASP A 59 -4.15 -5.86 -15.25
N ALA A 60 -3.48 -5.19 -14.29
CA ALA A 60 -2.59 -4.07 -14.65
C ALA A 60 -1.55 -4.50 -15.70
N PRO A 61 -1.30 -3.69 -16.74
CA PRO A 61 -0.40 -4.08 -17.84
C PRO A 61 1.05 -4.20 -17.39
N LEU A 62 1.44 -3.48 -16.33
CA LEU A 62 2.81 -3.50 -15.80
C LEU A 62 2.97 -4.60 -14.75
N PRO A 63 3.99 -5.47 -14.87
CA PRO A 63 4.19 -6.60 -13.95
C PRO A 63 4.71 -6.20 -12.56
N ILE A 64 4.78 -4.91 -12.26
CA ILE A 64 5.17 -4.34 -10.96
C ILE A 64 3.98 -3.80 -10.18
N ILE A 65 2.76 -3.94 -10.68
CA ILE A 65 1.52 -3.44 -10.08
C ILE A 65 0.63 -4.62 -9.71
N GLY A 66 -0.17 -4.45 -8.65
CA GLY A 66 -1.14 -5.43 -8.19
C GLY A 66 -0.53 -6.75 -7.73
N VAL A 67 -1.28 -7.82 -7.83
CA VAL A 67 -0.87 -9.17 -7.41
C VAL A 67 0.42 -9.64 -8.09
N ARG A 68 0.59 -9.34 -9.38
CA ARG A 68 1.83 -9.65 -10.12
C ARG A 68 3.03 -8.91 -9.54
N GLY A 69 2.84 -7.68 -9.08
CA GLY A 69 3.87 -6.90 -8.39
C GLY A 69 4.30 -7.55 -7.08
N ILE A 70 3.36 -8.08 -6.29
CA ILE A 70 3.66 -8.79 -5.03
C ILE A 70 4.47 -10.05 -5.32
N ARG A 71 4.09 -10.87 -6.31
CA ARG A 71 4.84 -12.06 -6.71
C ARG A 71 6.25 -11.74 -7.21
N ARG A 72 6.39 -10.64 -7.97
CA ARG A 72 7.70 -10.16 -8.42
C ARG A 72 8.56 -9.70 -7.24
N LEU A 73 7.97 -9.03 -6.25
CA LEU A 73 8.64 -8.65 -5.01
C LEU A 73 9.10 -9.89 -4.24
N ALA A 74 8.28 -10.93 -4.13
CA ALA A 74 8.65 -12.19 -3.50
C ALA A 74 9.90 -12.80 -4.15
N ASN A 75 9.93 -12.90 -5.47
CA ASN A 75 11.10 -13.42 -6.21
C ASN A 75 12.34 -12.54 -6.03
N ALA A 76 12.16 -11.21 -5.97
CA ALA A 76 13.27 -10.29 -5.72
C ALA A 76 13.84 -10.48 -4.31
N VAL A 77 12.99 -10.59 -3.29
CA VAL A 77 13.38 -10.82 -1.89
C VAL A 77 14.10 -12.16 -1.74
N GLU A 78 13.58 -13.24 -2.33
CA GLU A 78 14.20 -14.56 -2.29
C GLU A 78 15.63 -14.54 -2.85
N GLY A 79 15.83 -13.85 -3.96
CA GLY A 79 17.14 -13.77 -4.63
C GLY A 79 18.16 -12.85 -3.94
N LEU A 80 17.80 -12.12 -2.87
CA LEU A 80 18.72 -11.18 -2.23
C LEU A 80 19.92 -11.86 -1.58
N ALA A 81 19.71 -12.99 -0.90
CA ALA A 81 20.77 -13.70 -0.19
C ALA A 81 21.88 -14.21 -1.12
N ALA A 82 21.53 -14.52 -2.37
CA ALA A 82 22.48 -15.01 -3.38
C ALA A 82 23.18 -13.90 -4.16
N LYS A 83 22.59 -12.69 -4.22
CA LYS A 83 23.02 -11.62 -5.15
C LYS A 83 23.61 -10.41 -4.46
N LYS A 84 23.42 -10.24 -3.16
CA LYS A 84 23.82 -9.05 -2.41
C LYS A 84 24.45 -9.41 -1.07
N ASP A 85 25.33 -8.53 -0.60
CA ASP A 85 25.80 -8.65 0.77
C ASP A 85 24.63 -8.47 1.76
N PRO A 86 24.74 -9.03 2.98
CA PRO A 86 23.66 -8.98 3.96
C PRO A 86 23.18 -7.56 4.32
N ALA A 87 24.08 -6.57 4.33
CA ALA A 87 23.71 -5.19 4.67
C ALA A 87 22.84 -4.57 3.57
N GLN A 88 23.16 -4.79 2.31
CA GLN A 88 22.35 -4.34 1.19
C GLN A 88 21.00 -5.07 1.12
N ALA A 89 20.97 -6.37 1.45
CA ALA A 89 19.73 -7.13 1.53
C ALA A 89 18.81 -6.57 2.63
N LYS A 90 19.34 -6.32 3.84
CA LYS A 90 18.61 -5.69 4.94
C LYS A 90 18.09 -4.29 4.59
N MET A 91 18.92 -3.48 3.93
CA MET A 91 18.51 -2.14 3.48
C MET A 91 17.33 -2.20 2.50
N PHE A 92 17.36 -3.11 1.53
CA PHE A 92 16.26 -3.28 0.58
C PHE A 92 14.97 -3.73 1.28
N ILE A 93 15.06 -4.76 2.12
CA ILE A 93 13.91 -5.27 2.90
C ILE A 93 13.37 -4.18 3.83
N GLY A 94 14.24 -3.41 4.48
CA GLY A 94 13.85 -2.29 5.34
C GLY A 94 13.08 -1.20 4.58
N GLN A 95 13.49 -0.91 3.35
CA GLN A 95 12.77 0.03 2.50
C GLN A 95 11.37 -0.50 2.12
N VAL A 96 11.24 -1.80 1.83
CA VAL A 96 9.93 -2.43 1.57
C VAL A 96 9.02 -2.31 2.78
N VAL A 97 9.49 -2.66 3.98
CA VAL A 97 8.73 -2.53 5.24
C VAL A 97 8.31 -1.09 5.47
N ARG A 98 9.21 -0.15 5.29
CA ARG A 98 8.93 1.27 5.49
C ARG A 98 7.86 1.78 4.52
N MET A 99 7.94 1.41 3.25
CA MET A 99 6.93 1.77 2.25
C MET A 99 5.58 1.14 2.56
N GLN A 100 5.56 -0.06 3.14
CA GLN A 100 4.35 -0.80 3.44
C GLN A 100 3.64 -0.27 4.70
N GLU A 101 4.39 0.12 5.73
CA GLU A 101 3.84 0.45 7.05
C GLU A 101 3.84 1.95 7.37
N GLU A 102 4.84 2.71 6.90
CA GLU A 102 5.09 4.06 7.41
C GLU A 102 4.76 5.17 6.41
N ILE A 103 4.94 4.95 5.11
CA ILE A 103 4.83 6.01 4.11
C ILE A 103 3.38 6.20 3.67
N GLY A 104 2.57 6.82 4.55
CA GLY A 104 1.22 7.29 4.22
C GLY A 104 0.18 6.21 3.95
N THR A 105 0.47 4.95 4.28
CA THR A 105 -0.41 3.81 3.97
C THR A 105 -1.41 3.48 5.07
N GLY A 106 -1.23 4.02 6.27
CA GLY A 106 -2.01 3.61 7.45
C GLY A 106 -1.70 2.18 7.93
N GLY A 107 -0.57 1.61 7.47
CA GLY A 107 -0.20 0.21 7.68
C GLY A 107 -0.85 -0.75 6.68
N GLY A 108 -0.28 -1.95 6.54
CA GLY A 108 -0.80 -2.98 5.63
C GLY A 108 -0.92 -2.54 4.16
N GLY A 109 -0.15 -1.51 3.73
CA GLY A 109 -0.17 -1.01 2.35
C GLY A 109 -1.56 -0.61 1.86
N PHE A 110 -2.25 0.25 2.59
CA PHE A 110 -3.61 0.74 2.33
C PHE A 110 -4.76 -0.28 2.54
N ARG A 111 -4.50 -1.55 2.95
CA ARG A 111 -5.56 -2.56 3.07
C ARG A 111 -6.59 -2.15 4.11
N PHE A 112 -6.16 -1.62 5.25
CA PHE A 112 -7.07 -1.15 6.30
C PHE A 112 -7.92 0.05 5.86
N ILE A 113 -7.34 1.00 5.13
CA ILE A 113 -8.09 2.14 4.57
C ILE A 113 -9.11 1.65 3.53
N TYR A 114 -8.74 0.67 2.72
CA TYR A 114 -9.66 0.10 1.74
C TYR A 114 -10.76 -0.76 2.39
N ALA A 115 -10.46 -1.47 3.49
CA ALA A 115 -11.47 -2.16 4.29
C ALA A 115 -12.48 -1.16 4.90
N SER A 116 -12.03 -0.03 5.45
CA SER A 116 -12.92 1.03 5.94
C SER A 116 -13.79 1.61 4.81
N PHE A 117 -13.24 1.78 3.62
CA PHE A 117 -14.03 2.17 2.45
C PHE A 117 -15.11 1.15 2.10
N LEU A 118 -14.82 -0.17 2.20
CA LEU A 118 -15.82 -1.22 1.94
C LEU A 118 -16.95 -1.19 2.97
N GLN A 119 -16.66 -0.91 4.26
CA GLN A 119 -17.66 -0.75 5.31
C GLN A 119 -18.58 0.45 5.02
N GLU A 120 -18.01 1.61 4.69
CA GLU A 120 -18.77 2.78 4.30
C GLU A 120 -19.61 2.52 3.04
N ALA A 121 -19.04 1.82 2.05
CA ALA A 121 -19.75 1.42 0.84
C ALA A 121 -20.91 0.44 1.14
N ALA A 122 -20.77 -0.44 2.15
CA ALA A 122 -21.85 -1.32 2.59
C ALA A 122 -23.07 -0.54 3.07
N GLU A 123 -22.85 0.52 3.84
CA GLU A 123 -23.92 1.40 4.33
C GLU A 123 -24.53 2.20 3.19
N LEU A 124 -23.72 2.89 2.39
CA LEU A 124 -24.20 3.76 1.30
C LEU A 124 -24.97 3.02 0.21
N LEU A 125 -24.65 1.75 -0.03
CA LEU A 125 -25.31 0.91 -1.03
C LEU A 125 -26.36 -0.02 -0.47
N ALA A 126 -26.55 -0.05 0.85
CA ALA A 126 -27.37 -1.04 1.56
C ALA A 126 -26.99 -2.49 1.17
N ARG A 127 -25.68 -2.79 1.11
CA ARG A 127 -25.11 -4.10 0.75
C ARG A 127 -24.24 -4.66 1.88
N PRO A 128 -24.82 -5.35 2.86
CA PRO A 128 -24.08 -5.90 4.03
C PRO A 128 -22.93 -6.85 3.67
N SER A 129 -23.01 -7.55 2.50
CA SER A 129 -21.94 -8.44 2.04
C SER A 129 -20.58 -7.76 1.84
N LEU A 130 -20.54 -6.44 1.67
CA LEU A 130 -19.28 -5.69 1.61
C LEU A 130 -18.55 -5.65 2.95
N ASN A 131 -19.25 -5.85 4.08
CA ASN A 131 -18.62 -5.96 5.41
C ASN A 131 -17.79 -7.24 5.53
N GLU A 132 -18.28 -8.37 5.00
CA GLU A 132 -17.54 -9.64 4.96
C GLU A 132 -16.25 -9.51 4.14
N LEU A 133 -16.32 -8.76 3.03
CA LEU A 133 -15.13 -8.44 2.24
C LEU A 133 -14.19 -7.50 3.00
N ALA A 134 -14.71 -6.55 3.77
CA ALA A 134 -13.88 -5.67 4.59
C ALA A 134 -13.13 -6.46 5.66
N GLU A 135 -13.77 -7.42 6.35
CA GLU A 135 -13.15 -8.32 7.31
C GLU A 135 -12.04 -9.16 6.65
N THR A 136 -12.33 -9.77 5.50
CA THR A 136 -11.33 -10.52 4.74
C THR A 136 -10.11 -9.65 4.39
N LEU A 137 -10.32 -8.40 4.04
CA LEU A 137 -9.24 -7.47 3.68
C LEU A 137 -8.44 -7.01 4.91
N VAL A 138 -9.08 -6.92 6.09
CA VAL A 138 -8.38 -6.71 7.37
C VAL A 138 -7.42 -7.86 7.64
N ASP A 139 -7.88 -9.11 7.49
CA ASP A 139 -7.02 -10.30 7.67
C ASP A 139 -5.82 -10.27 6.70
N ILE A 140 -6.02 -9.90 5.44
CA ILE A 140 -4.92 -9.71 4.48
C ILE A 140 -3.97 -8.58 4.93
N GLY A 141 -4.51 -7.49 5.47
CA GLY A 141 -3.73 -6.40 6.05
C GLY A 141 -2.87 -6.86 7.22
N ASP A 142 -3.39 -7.72 8.08
CA ASP A 142 -2.66 -8.31 9.21
C ASP A 142 -1.55 -9.25 8.73
N GLU A 143 -1.72 -10.00 7.65
CA GLU A 143 -0.64 -10.78 7.05
C GLU A 143 0.50 -9.90 6.51
N TRP A 144 0.18 -8.75 5.95
CA TRP A 144 1.18 -7.77 5.58
C TRP A 144 1.96 -7.26 6.81
N ARG A 145 1.30 -7.00 7.93
CA ARG A 145 1.94 -6.64 9.21
C ARG A 145 2.83 -7.76 9.74
N GLU A 146 2.37 -9.00 9.65
CA GLU A 146 3.17 -10.18 10.01
C GLU A 146 4.43 -10.32 9.15
N PHE A 147 4.32 -10.05 7.85
CA PHE A 147 5.49 -9.96 6.97
C PHE A 147 6.44 -8.86 7.44
N ALA A 148 5.93 -7.64 7.71
CA ALA A 148 6.72 -6.50 8.14
C ALA A 148 7.41 -6.76 9.50
N LEU A 149 6.71 -7.40 10.45
CA LEU A 149 7.25 -7.77 11.76
C LEU A 149 8.39 -8.80 11.63
N SER A 150 8.18 -9.86 10.83
CA SER A 150 9.20 -10.86 10.56
C SER A 150 10.44 -10.24 9.91
N ALA A 151 10.24 -9.42 8.91
CA ALA A 151 11.31 -8.69 8.22
C ALA A 151 12.07 -7.76 9.17
N SER A 152 11.36 -7.02 10.02
CA SER A 152 11.97 -6.09 11.00
C SER A 152 12.83 -6.80 12.03
N ARG A 153 12.43 -8.00 12.49
CA ARG A 153 13.26 -8.81 13.39
C ARG A 153 14.56 -9.26 12.73
N MET A 154 14.49 -9.68 11.47
CA MET A 154 15.67 -10.08 10.67
C MET A 154 16.61 -8.90 10.39
N ILE A 155 16.07 -7.73 10.05
CA ILE A 155 16.87 -6.52 9.80
C ILE A 155 17.62 -6.07 11.05
N ARG A 156 17.01 -6.21 12.22
CA ARG A 156 17.58 -5.82 13.53
C ARG A 156 18.43 -6.91 14.17
N ASP A 157 18.78 -7.96 13.45
CA ASP A 157 19.57 -9.11 13.93
C ASP A 157 18.96 -9.83 15.15
N ARG A 158 17.64 -9.75 15.33
CA ARG A 158 16.90 -10.51 16.35
C ARG A 158 16.56 -11.91 15.87
N GLU A 159 16.55 -12.13 14.57
CA GLU A 159 16.38 -13.40 13.87
C GLU A 159 17.39 -13.48 12.72
N ALA A 160 17.80 -14.69 12.34
CA ALA A 160 18.65 -14.89 11.17
C ALA A 160 17.94 -14.42 9.90
N LEU A 161 18.68 -13.82 8.98
CA LEU A 161 18.14 -13.34 7.70
C LEU A 161 17.73 -14.54 6.81
N ALA A 162 16.45 -14.81 6.71
CA ALA A 162 15.85 -15.90 5.95
C ALA A 162 14.96 -15.35 4.82
N THR A 163 15.58 -14.90 3.74
CA THR A 163 14.87 -14.30 2.60
C THR A 163 13.86 -15.24 1.93
N PRO A 164 14.06 -16.58 1.85
CA PRO A 164 13.03 -17.49 1.37
C PRO A 164 11.76 -17.45 2.23
N LYS A 165 11.89 -17.43 3.56
CA LYS A 165 10.75 -17.35 4.48
C LYS A 165 9.91 -16.07 4.25
N LEU A 166 10.57 -14.95 3.98
CA LEU A 166 9.89 -13.70 3.65
C LEU A 166 9.21 -13.76 2.28
N ALA A 167 9.85 -14.40 1.32
CA ALA A 167 9.29 -14.59 -0.02
C ALA A 167 8.04 -15.47 0.00
N ASP A 168 8.03 -16.53 0.80
CA ASP A 168 6.86 -17.42 0.97
C ASP A 168 5.67 -16.68 1.58
N LYS A 169 5.91 -15.82 2.59
CA LYS A 169 4.86 -14.94 3.12
C LYS A 169 4.28 -14.03 2.04
N LEU A 170 5.11 -13.40 1.21
CA LEU A 170 4.65 -12.56 0.12
C LEU A 170 3.86 -13.33 -0.94
N ARG A 171 4.23 -14.58 -1.24
CA ARG A 171 3.48 -15.45 -2.15
C ARG A 171 2.09 -15.78 -1.60
N LEU A 172 2.01 -16.14 -0.31
CA LEU A 172 0.73 -16.39 0.35
C LEU A 172 -0.18 -15.16 0.30
N ILE A 173 0.35 -13.98 0.63
CA ILE A 173 -0.38 -12.72 0.54
C ILE A 173 -0.86 -12.48 -0.91
N ALA A 174 -0.01 -12.73 -1.90
CA ALA A 174 -0.38 -12.58 -3.32
C ALA A 174 -1.52 -13.51 -3.73
N ASP A 175 -1.54 -14.75 -3.22
CA ASP A 175 -2.60 -15.72 -3.49
C ASP A 175 -3.92 -15.30 -2.84
N ARG A 176 -3.87 -14.80 -1.61
CA ARG A 176 -5.04 -14.27 -0.91
C ARG A 176 -5.61 -13.01 -1.58
N GLU A 177 -4.75 -12.09 -1.98
CA GLU A 177 -5.20 -10.90 -2.72
C GLU A 177 -5.77 -11.26 -4.09
N GLN A 178 -5.21 -12.26 -4.77
CA GLN A 178 -5.77 -12.73 -6.04
C GLN A 178 -7.16 -13.34 -5.86
N ALA A 179 -7.41 -14.02 -4.75
CA ALA A 179 -8.72 -14.59 -4.45
C ALA A 179 -9.73 -13.53 -4.00
N PHE A 180 -9.25 -12.47 -3.35
CA PHE A 180 -10.07 -11.38 -2.85
C PHE A 180 -10.57 -10.44 -3.97
N PHE A 181 -9.71 -10.08 -4.91
CA PHE A 181 -10.03 -9.15 -5.99
C PHE A 181 -10.62 -9.86 -7.20
#